data_e61644a59ed9901dcd3b7c6f671e0acf
#
_entry.id   e61644a59ed9901dcd3b7c6f671e0acf
#
_cell.length_a   1.000
_cell.length_b   1.000
_cell.length_c   1.000
_cell.angle_alpha   90.00
_cell.angle_beta   90.00
_cell.angle_gamma   90.00
#
_symmetry.space_group_name_H-M   'P 1'
#
loop_
_entity.id
_entity.type
_entity.pdbx_description
1 polymer ?
#
loop_
_entity_poly.entity_id
_entity_poly.type
_entity_poly.pdbx_seq_one_letter_code
_entity_poly.pdbx_strand_id
1 'polypeptide(L)'
;MFGQKKDWETRENAFAAFSMGPLTDFWRQREEAEFKGVDDVPVRFVRFCAQNNDRLVLICPGRIESYVKYAEVAYDLFHSGFDVMIIDHRGQGRSGRLLSDTHRGHVVNFSDYVDDLAALWQQQVVPGHWRKRFIL
;
A
#
# COMPACT_ATOMS: atom_id res chain seq x y z
N MET A 1 24.75 -12.68 12.06
CA MET A 1 24.82 -13.53 10.88
C MET A 1 24.08 -14.82 11.03
N PHE A 2 24.56 -15.71 11.89
CA PHE A 2 23.84 -16.96 12.12
C PHE A 2 22.47 -16.74 12.75
N GLY A 3 22.35 -15.79 13.68
CA GLY A 3 21.08 -15.43 14.30
C GLY A 3 20.09 -14.89 13.26
N GLN A 4 20.56 -14.12 12.33
CA GLN A 4 19.71 -13.52 11.27
C GLN A 4 19.09 -14.60 10.38
N LYS A 5 19.87 -15.60 9.97
CA LYS A 5 19.36 -16.73 9.20
C LYS A 5 18.36 -17.55 10.00
N LYS A 6 18.66 -17.79 11.26
CA LYS A 6 17.78 -18.55 12.15
C LYS A 6 16.47 -17.81 12.40
N ASP A 7 16.51 -16.50 12.59
CA ASP A 7 15.31 -15.70 12.78
C ASP A 7 14.41 -15.71 11.53
N TRP A 8 15.02 -15.63 10.36
CA TRP A 8 14.33 -15.73 9.11
C TRP A 8 13.62 -17.08 8.94
N GLU A 9 14.31 -18.18 9.19
CA GLU A 9 13.72 -19.52 9.13
C GLU A 9 12.60 -19.71 10.15
N THR A 10 12.78 -19.20 11.36
CA THR A 10 11.77 -19.26 12.40
C THR A 10 10.50 -18.51 11.99
N ARG A 11 10.66 -17.32 11.43
CA ARG A 11 9.53 -16.54 10.94
C ARG A 11 8.80 -17.25 9.80
N GLU A 12 9.55 -17.84 8.89
CA GLU A 12 8.99 -18.57 7.76
C GLU A 12 8.19 -19.78 8.22
N ASN A 13 8.72 -20.56 9.18
CA ASN A 13 8.04 -21.71 9.75
C ASN A 13 6.81 -21.33 10.56
N ALA A 14 6.81 -20.15 11.16
CA ALA A 14 5.71 -19.65 11.97
C ALA A 14 4.80 -18.70 11.20
N PHE A 15 4.95 -18.61 9.87
CA PHE A 15 4.24 -17.62 9.07
C PHE A 15 2.72 -17.75 9.18
N ALA A 16 2.20 -18.98 9.24
CA ALA A 16 0.77 -19.18 9.37
C ALA A 16 0.22 -18.53 10.65
N ALA A 17 0.90 -18.75 11.77
CA ALA A 17 0.51 -18.12 13.04
C ALA A 17 0.67 -16.62 13.00
N PHE A 18 1.75 -16.12 12.39
CA PHE A 18 1.97 -14.69 12.23
C PHE A 18 0.88 -14.04 11.38
N SER A 19 0.53 -14.64 10.24
CA SER A 19 -0.49 -14.08 9.35
C SER A 19 -1.90 -14.14 9.95
N MET A 20 -2.20 -15.14 10.76
CA MET A 20 -3.51 -15.26 11.40
C MET A 20 -3.65 -14.45 12.69
N GLY A 21 -2.57 -13.99 13.26
CA GLY A 21 -2.56 -13.20 14.49
C GLY A 21 -2.05 -11.78 14.26
N PRO A 22 -0.77 -11.51 14.50
CA PRO A 22 -0.24 -10.14 14.48
C PRO A 22 -0.44 -9.42 13.15
N LEU A 23 -0.26 -10.11 12.03
CA LEU A 23 -0.40 -9.47 10.72
C LEU A 23 -1.86 -9.14 10.42
N THR A 24 -2.79 -10.05 10.75
CA THR A 24 -4.21 -9.80 10.56
C THR A 24 -4.68 -8.64 11.44
N ASP A 25 -4.25 -8.62 12.68
CA ASP A 25 -4.62 -7.53 13.61
C ASP A 25 -4.08 -6.20 13.12
N PHE A 26 -2.84 -6.16 12.63
CA PHE A 26 -2.28 -4.96 12.03
C PHE A 26 -3.09 -4.52 10.81
N TRP A 27 -3.41 -5.44 9.90
CA TRP A 27 -4.14 -5.12 8.69
C TRP A 27 -5.54 -4.56 8.98
N ARG A 28 -6.18 -5.02 10.03
CA ARG A 28 -7.49 -4.50 10.46
C ARG A 28 -7.45 -3.04 10.88
N GLN A 29 -6.30 -2.53 11.27
CA GLN A 29 -6.13 -1.14 11.69
C GLN A 29 -5.99 -0.18 10.52
N ARG A 30 -5.95 -0.67 9.29
CA ARG A 30 -5.79 0.19 8.12
C ARG A 30 -6.96 1.14 7.97
N GLU A 31 -6.64 2.34 7.52
CA GLU A 31 -7.64 3.26 7.02
C GLU A 31 -7.74 3.07 5.51
N GLU A 32 -8.92 2.75 5.03
CA GLU A 32 -9.20 2.68 3.59
C GLU A 32 -9.85 3.96 3.15
N ALA A 33 -9.38 4.49 2.04
CA ALA A 33 -9.93 5.71 1.48
C ALA A 33 -9.86 5.67 -0.04
N GLU A 34 -10.49 6.62 -0.69
CA GLU A 34 -10.34 6.78 -2.12
C GLU A 34 -10.18 8.24 -2.48
N PHE A 35 -9.57 8.48 -3.61
CA PHE A 35 -9.43 9.80 -4.19
C PHE A 35 -9.84 9.76 -5.65
N LYS A 36 -10.08 10.92 -6.22
CA LYS A 36 -10.40 11.00 -7.65
C LYS A 36 -9.10 11.11 -8.45
N GLY A 37 -8.83 10.07 -9.21
CA GLY A 37 -7.74 10.06 -10.16
C GLY A 37 -8.12 10.75 -11.48
N VAL A 38 -7.40 10.41 -12.52
CA VAL A 38 -7.64 10.97 -13.86
C VAL A 38 -9.06 10.63 -14.30
N ASP A 39 -9.73 11.59 -14.92
CA ASP A 39 -11.12 11.47 -15.39
C ASP A 39 -12.12 11.13 -14.29
N ASP A 40 -11.83 11.57 -13.07
CA ASP A 40 -12.67 11.33 -11.89
C ASP A 40 -12.88 9.86 -11.55
N VAL A 41 -12.02 8.96 -12.04
CA VAL A 41 -12.07 7.55 -11.71
C VAL A 41 -11.69 7.38 -10.24
N PRO A 42 -12.53 6.70 -9.43
CA PRO A 42 -12.18 6.49 -8.03
C PRO A 42 -11.02 5.50 -7.90
N VAL A 43 -9.98 5.92 -7.19
CA VAL A 43 -8.80 5.11 -6.91
C VAL A 43 -8.68 4.96 -5.41
N ARG A 44 -8.52 3.73 -4.96
CA ARG A 44 -8.46 3.42 -3.53
C ARG A 44 -7.02 3.37 -3.06
N PHE A 45 -6.85 3.67 -1.78
CA PHE A 45 -5.58 3.48 -1.09
C PHE A 45 -5.84 3.12 0.36
N VAL A 46 -4.84 2.56 1.00
CA VAL A 46 -4.87 2.33 2.45
C VAL A 46 -3.71 3.08 3.09
N ARG A 47 -3.86 3.39 4.36
CA ARG A 47 -2.79 4.02 5.11
C ARG A 47 -2.73 3.51 6.55
N PHE A 48 -1.52 3.53 7.07
CA PHE A 48 -1.20 3.24 8.45
C PHE A 48 -0.41 4.42 8.99
N CYS A 49 -0.96 5.14 9.95
CA CYS A 49 -0.37 6.36 10.47
C CYS A 49 -0.30 6.32 11.99
N ALA A 50 0.81 6.81 12.52
CA ALA A 50 1.00 7.02 13.94
C ALA A 50 1.32 8.49 14.18
N GLN A 51 0.88 9.01 15.32
CA GLN A 51 0.95 10.43 15.62
C GLN A 51 2.38 10.99 15.61
N ASN A 52 3.35 10.17 15.99
CA ASN A 52 4.73 10.63 16.14
C ASN A 52 5.64 10.32 14.94
N ASN A 53 5.13 9.67 13.90
CA ASN A 53 5.94 9.34 12.74
C ASN A 53 6.03 10.55 11.82
N ASP A 54 7.26 10.93 11.45
CA ASP A 54 7.50 12.03 10.53
C ASP A 54 8.07 11.57 9.18
N ARG A 55 8.05 10.25 8.92
CA ARG A 55 8.51 9.64 7.68
C ARG A 55 7.39 8.83 7.06
N LEU A 56 7.24 8.96 5.77
CA LEU A 56 6.20 8.26 5.01
C LEU A 56 6.83 7.43 3.90
N VAL A 57 6.34 6.22 3.72
CA VAL A 57 6.62 5.40 2.54
C VAL A 57 5.32 5.20 1.77
N LEU A 58 5.31 5.59 0.51
CA LEU A 58 4.23 5.30 -0.41
C LEU A 58 4.61 4.08 -1.24
N ILE A 59 3.86 2.99 -1.07
CA ILE A 59 4.09 1.75 -1.81
C ILE A 59 3.23 1.76 -3.07
N CYS A 60 3.89 1.51 -4.20
CA CYS A 60 3.24 1.41 -5.50
C CYS A 60 3.34 -0.04 -5.97
N PRO A 61 2.29 -0.85 -5.77
CA PRO A 61 2.31 -2.25 -6.19
C PRO A 61 2.49 -2.40 -7.70
N GLY A 62 3.02 -3.54 -8.10
CA GLY A 62 3.14 -3.87 -9.51
C GLY A 62 1.79 -4.05 -10.20
N ARG A 63 1.81 -4.18 -11.52
CA ARG A 63 0.62 -4.05 -12.38
C ARG A 63 -0.50 -5.02 -12.06
N ILE A 64 -0.36 -6.17 -11.65
CA ILE A 64 -1.45 -7.12 -11.39
C ILE A 64 -1.59 -7.41 -9.91
N GLU A 65 -0.93 -6.61 -9.09
CA GLU A 65 -0.92 -6.79 -7.66
C GLU A 65 -1.88 -5.82 -6.98
N SER A 66 -2.47 -6.28 -5.89
CA SER A 66 -3.31 -5.46 -5.03
C SER A 66 -2.54 -5.10 -3.76
N TYR A 67 -2.98 -4.04 -3.07
CA TYR A 67 -2.33 -3.62 -1.84
C TYR A 67 -2.33 -4.72 -0.77
N VAL A 68 -3.24 -5.67 -0.83
CA VAL A 68 -3.30 -6.77 0.15
C VAL A 68 -2.01 -7.58 0.19
N LYS A 69 -1.32 -7.73 -0.95
CA LYS A 69 -0.05 -8.45 -1.02
C LYS A 69 1.06 -7.81 -0.20
N TYR A 70 0.94 -6.54 0.09
CA TYR A 70 1.99 -5.78 0.77
C TYR A 70 1.79 -5.63 2.27
N ALA A 71 0.85 -6.38 2.83
CA ALA A 71 0.54 -6.28 4.26
C ALA A 71 1.76 -6.53 5.15
N GLU A 72 2.59 -7.52 4.80
CA GLU A 72 3.80 -7.83 5.57
C GLU A 72 4.84 -6.73 5.46
N VAL A 73 5.04 -6.19 4.27
CA VAL A 73 5.97 -5.07 4.07
C VAL A 73 5.50 -3.84 4.85
N ALA A 74 4.21 -3.54 4.80
CA ALA A 74 3.65 -2.44 5.56
C ALA A 74 3.81 -2.64 7.06
N TYR A 75 3.60 -3.86 7.55
CA TYR A 75 3.82 -4.20 8.94
C TYR A 75 5.24 -3.88 9.38
N ASP A 76 6.23 -4.36 8.61
CA ASP A 76 7.63 -4.15 8.95
C ASP A 76 8.00 -2.66 8.92
N LEU A 77 7.56 -1.92 7.91
CA LEU A 77 7.84 -0.50 7.78
C LEU A 77 7.19 0.31 8.91
N PHE A 78 5.93 0.03 9.20
CA PHE A 78 5.21 0.75 10.24
C PHE A 78 5.85 0.55 11.60
N HIS A 79 6.25 -0.68 11.93
CA HIS A 79 6.93 -0.98 13.19
C HIS A 79 8.37 -0.48 13.22
N SER A 80 8.90 -0.04 12.08
CA SER A 80 10.21 0.62 11.99
C SER A 80 10.12 2.15 12.05
N GLY A 81 8.94 2.68 12.32
CA GLY A 81 8.75 4.12 12.52
C GLY A 81 8.33 4.89 11.28
N PHE A 82 7.80 4.22 10.26
CA PHE A 82 7.28 4.87 9.06
C PHE A 82 5.76 4.82 9.05
N ASP A 83 5.15 5.92 8.65
CA ASP A 83 3.78 5.84 8.16
C ASP A 83 3.80 5.22 6.76
N VAL A 84 2.76 4.49 6.41
CA VAL A 84 2.70 3.75 5.15
C VAL A 84 1.41 4.07 4.43
N MET A 85 1.51 4.36 3.14
CA MET A 85 0.38 4.41 2.22
C MET A 85 0.61 3.41 1.11
N ILE A 86 -0.45 2.73 0.68
CA ILE A 86 -0.41 1.78 -0.42
C ILE A 86 -1.53 2.11 -1.39
N ILE A 87 -1.17 2.43 -2.63
CA ILE A 87 -2.15 2.70 -3.67
C ILE A 87 -2.65 1.39 -4.29
N ASP A 88 -3.93 1.34 -4.61
CA ASP A 88 -4.52 0.25 -5.38
C ASP A 88 -4.86 0.80 -6.77
N HIS A 89 -3.96 0.61 -7.72
CA HIS A 89 -4.04 1.24 -9.03
C HIS A 89 -5.38 1.00 -9.73
N ARG A 90 -5.78 1.97 -10.56
CA ARG A 90 -7.01 1.85 -11.36
C ARG A 90 -6.99 0.57 -12.20
N GLY A 91 -8.17 -0.01 -12.40
CA GLY A 91 -8.28 -1.27 -13.14
C GLY A 91 -7.81 -2.49 -12.39
N GLN A 92 -7.39 -2.36 -11.14
CA GLN A 92 -6.85 -3.44 -10.33
C GLN A 92 -7.49 -3.43 -8.94
N GLY A 93 -7.43 -4.57 -8.27
CA GLY A 93 -7.91 -4.68 -6.90
C GLY A 93 -9.33 -4.13 -6.71
N ARG A 94 -9.47 -3.18 -5.81
CA ARG A 94 -10.75 -2.56 -5.48
C ARG A 94 -10.95 -1.19 -6.12
N SER A 95 -9.97 -0.68 -6.87
CA SER A 95 -10.11 0.61 -7.55
C SER A 95 -11.08 0.52 -8.70
N GLY A 96 -11.53 1.67 -9.19
CA GLY A 96 -12.48 1.76 -10.29
C GLY A 96 -12.03 1.02 -11.53
N ARG A 97 -12.93 0.28 -12.15
CA ARG A 97 -12.66 -0.50 -13.35
C ARG A 97 -13.17 0.24 -14.57
N LEU A 98 -12.32 0.34 -15.58
CA LEU A 98 -12.67 0.98 -16.84
C LEU A 98 -13.42 0.04 -17.78
N LEU A 99 -13.30 -1.28 -17.56
CA LEU A 99 -13.98 -2.31 -18.33
C LEU A 99 -14.88 -3.13 -17.42
N SER A 100 -15.91 -3.75 -17.99
CA SER A 100 -16.80 -4.62 -17.26
C SER A 100 -16.13 -5.91 -16.78
N ASP A 101 -15.08 -6.34 -17.47
CA ASP A 101 -14.33 -7.54 -17.09
C ASP A 101 -13.29 -7.20 -16.03
N THR A 102 -13.61 -7.53 -14.78
CA THR A 102 -12.76 -7.24 -13.62
C THR A 102 -11.51 -8.11 -13.55
N HIS A 103 -11.41 -9.14 -14.39
CA HIS A 103 -10.24 -10.02 -14.38
C HIS A 103 -9.11 -9.53 -15.27
N ARG A 104 -9.35 -8.56 -16.13
CA ARG A 104 -8.34 -8.10 -17.07
C ARG A 104 -7.27 -7.22 -16.47
N GLY A 105 -7.55 -6.47 -15.41
CA GLY A 105 -6.61 -5.50 -14.87
C GLY A 105 -6.16 -4.50 -15.93
N HIS A 106 -7.05 -4.15 -16.88
CA HIS A 106 -6.69 -3.37 -18.05
C HIS A 106 -6.64 -1.88 -17.74
N VAL A 107 -5.65 -1.20 -18.32
CA VAL A 107 -5.52 0.26 -18.29
C VAL A 107 -5.31 0.72 -19.71
N VAL A 108 -6.08 1.73 -20.13
CA VAL A 108 -6.01 2.25 -21.48
C VAL A 108 -4.65 2.89 -21.76
N ASN A 109 -4.10 3.59 -20.77
CA ASN A 109 -2.87 4.36 -20.93
C ASN A 109 -2.02 4.26 -19.66
N PHE A 110 -0.76 3.86 -19.81
CA PHE A 110 0.16 3.80 -18.67
C PHE A 110 0.32 5.14 -17.96
N SER A 111 0.24 6.24 -18.70
CA SER A 111 0.33 7.58 -18.10
C SER A 111 -0.77 7.84 -17.08
N ASP A 112 -1.90 7.14 -17.16
CA ASP A 112 -2.96 7.27 -16.17
C ASP A 112 -2.53 6.76 -14.79
N TYR A 113 -1.71 5.72 -14.73
CA TYR A 113 -1.12 5.27 -13.46
C TYR A 113 -0.25 6.35 -12.85
N VAL A 114 0.58 6.99 -13.66
CA VAL A 114 1.49 8.04 -13.20
C VAL A 114 0.70 9.24 -12.72
N ASP A 115 -0.32 9.62 -13.47
CA ASP A 115 -1.16 10.77 -13.12
C ASP A 115 -2.00 10.49 -11.87
N ASP A 116 -2.49 9.26 -11.70
CA ASP A 116 -3.17 8.86 -10.47
C ASP A 116 -2.24 8.95 -9.26
N LEU A 117 -1.00 8.50 -9.43
CA LEU A 117 0.00 8.59 -8.37
C LEU A 117 0.30 10.04 -8.01
N ALA A 118 0.42 10.91 -9.03
CA ALA A 118 0.62 12.33 -8.80
C ALA A 118 -0.57 12.95 -8.09
N ALA A 119 -1.80 12.54 -8.43
CA ALA A 119 -3.00 13.02 -7.77
C ALA A 119 -3.05 12.59 -6.30
N LEU A 120 -2.70 11.35 -6.00
CA LEU A 120 -2.59 10.87 -4.63
C LEU A 120 -1.58 11.69 -3.84
N TRP A 121 -0.41 11.91 -4.44
CA TRP A 121 0.64 12.69 -3.82
C TRP A 121 0.16 14.10 -3.46
N GLN A 122 -0.44 14.79 -4.41
CA GLN A 122 -0.92 16.15 -4.19
C GLN A 122 -2.07 16.23 -3.18
N GLN A 123 -2.96 15.28 -3.20
CA GLN A 123 -4.16 15.32 -2.35
C GLN A 123 -3.89 14.80 -0.94
N GLN A 124 -3.02 13.82 -0.78
CA GLN A 124 -2.87 13.10 0.48
C GLN A 124 -1.48 13.23 1.12
N VAL A 125 -0.43 13.38 0.33
CA VAL A 125 0.94 13.40 0.85
C VAL A 125 1.42 14.81 1.12
N VAL A 126 1.25 15.71 0.16
CA VAL A 126 1.71 17.11 0.30
C VAL A 126 1.08 17.80 1.52
N PRO A 127 -0.23 17.66 1.80
CA PRO A 127 -0.81 18.31 2.98
C PRO A 127 -0.37 17.70 4.31
N GLY A 128 0.27 16.53 4.28
CA GLY A 128 0.69 15.85 5.49
C GLY A 128 1.90 16.48 6.15
N HIS A 129 2.16 16.06 7.38
CA HIS A 129 3.22 16.62 8.23
C HIS A 129 4.58 15.95 8.07
N TRP A 130 4.69 14.96 7.18
CA TRP A 130 5.91 14.15 7.07
C TRP A 130 7.08 14.98 6.54
N ARG A 131 8.20 14.89 7.23
CA ARG A 131 9.45 15.54 6.82
C ARG A 131 10.15 14.81 5.71
N LYS A 132 10.13 13.47 5.76
CA LYS A 132 10.77 12.61 4.76
C LYS A 132 9.72 11.73 4.12
N ARG A 133 9.77 11.64 2.80
CA ARG A 133 8.77 10.95 2.01
C ARG A 133 9.48 10.10 0.97
N PHE A 134 9.10 8.82 0.92
CA PHE A 134 9.73 7.84 0.04
C PHE A 134 8.67 7.16 -0.81
N ILE A 135 9.06 6.75 -2.00
CA ILE A 135 8.24 5.94 -2.89
C ILE A 135 8.95 4.61 -3.09
N LEU A 136 8.22 3.54 -2.90
CA LEU A 136 8.75 2.18 -3.05
C LEU A 136 8.07 1.46 -4.21
#